data_dd026d0568b5058bcb4dc23d4c6b568b
#
_entry.id   dd026d0568b5058bcb4dc23d4c6b568b
#
_cell.length_a   1.000
_cell.length_b   1.000
_cell.length_c   1.000
_cell.angle_alpha   90.00
_cell.angle_beta   90.00
_cell.angle_gamma   90.00
#
_symmetry.space_group_name_H-M   'P 1'
#
loop_
_entity.id
_entity.type
_entity.pdbx_description
1 polymer ?
#
loop_
_entity_poly.entity_id
_entity_poly.type
_entity_poly.pdbx_seq_one_letter_code
_entity_poly.pdbx_strand_id
1 'polypeptide(L)'
;APIDIDFLIYLRVIEEEAHKSVLEVENYRMAVIGLSTTTLRAVVGEMTVDEVLSQREKINTMLRTKLDNETGRWGIKVTNVEIKTIEPAADIQEAMNRQMSAERVRRAVIIEAEGTRQSAITVAEGEKQAAILKAEGHQQAEILTAEGDKQAAVLRAEGYSVSLDKI
;
A
#
# COMPACT_ATOMS: atom_id res chain seq x y z
N ALA A 1 -18.86 -16.80 -13.86
CA ALA A 1 -19.76 -15.64 -13.90
C ALA A 1 -19.60 -14.93 -15.24
N PRO A 2 -20.66 -14.38 -15.85
CA PRO A 2 -20.52 -13.57 -17.05
C PRO A 2 -19.81 -12.25 -16.70
N ILE A 3 -18.83 -11.90 -17.53
CA ILE A 3 -18.06 -10.65 -17.43
C ILE A 3 -18.01 -10.06 -18.83
N ASP A 4 -18.41 -8.82 -18.97
CA ASP A 4 -18.27 -8.08 -20.21
C ASP A 4 -16.94 -7.33 -20.21
N ILE A 5 -16.14 -7.52 -21.25
CA ILE A 5 -14.80 -6.92 -21.36
C ILE A 5 -14.67 -6.25 -22.72
N ASP A 6 -14.52 -4.94 -22.69
CA ASP A 6 -14.15 -4.14 -23.87
C ASP A 6 -12.64 -3.97 -23.90
N PHE A 7 -12.03 -4.20 -25.06
CA PHE A 7 -10.59 -4.04 -25.24
C PHE A 7 -10.25 -3.50 -26.63
N LEU A 8 -9.12 -2.84 -26.71
CA LEU A 8 -8.57 -2.28 -27.95
C LEU A 8 -7.28 -3.01 -28.30
N ILE A 9 -7.10 -3.25 -29.58
CA ILE A 9 -5.90 -3.88 -30.11
C ILE A 9 -5.27 -2.90 -31.12
N TYR A 10 -4.02 -2.56 -30.87
CA TYR A 10 -3.20 -1.77 -31.77
C TYR A 10 -2.30 -2.73 -32.56
N LEU A 11 -2.48 -2.70 -33.87
CA LEU A 11 -1.72 -3.57 -34.76
C LEU A 11 -1.14 -2.78 -35.94
N ARG A 12 -0.07 -3.27 -36.50
CA ARG A 12 0.51 -2.78 -37.75
C ARG A 12 0.89 -3.94 -38.66
N VAL A 13 0.82 -3.73 -39.96
CA VAL A 13 1.34 -4.66 -40.95
C VAL A 13 2.87 -4.47 -41.02
N ILE A 14 3.61 -5.55 -41.02
CA ILE A 14 5.08 -5.54 -41.20
C ILE A 14 5.35 -5.34 -42.68
N GLU A 15 6.05 -4.27 -43.06
CA GLU A 15 6.26 -3.89 -44.45
C GLU A 15 6.91 -5.02 -45.28
N GLU A 16 7.92 -5.68 -44.75
CA GLU A 16 8.64 -6.77 -45.39
C GLU A 16 7.78 -8.02 -45.61
N GLU A 17 6.74 -8.19 -44.78
CA GLU A 17 5.85 -9.36 -44.80
C GLU A 17 4.40 -9.00 -45.19
N ALA A 18 4.17 -7.81 -45.73
CA ALA A 18 2.85 -7.32 -46.09
C ALA A 18 2.08 -8.25 -47.06
N HIS A 19 2.78 -8.98 -47.89
CA HIS A 19 2.16 -9.99 -48.79
C HIS A 19 1.46 -11.09 -48.01
N LYS A 20 1.94 -11.49 -46.82
CA LYS A 20 1.29 -12.51 -45.96
C LYS A 20 -0.07 -12.06 -45.47
N SER A 21 -0.24 -10.79 -45.14
CA SER A 21 -1.51 -10.26 -44.67
C SER A 21 -2.64 -10.29 -45.71
N VAL A 22 -2.29 -10.50 -46.97
CA VAL A 22 -3.25 -10.59 -48.08
C VAL A 22 -3.40 -12.03 -48.57
N LEU A 23 -2.28 -12.80 -48.59
CA LEU A 23 -2.30 -14.15 -49.14
C LEU A 23 -2.63 -15.26 -48.13
N GLU A 24 -2.21 -15.06 -46.87
CA GLU A 24 -2.37 -16.09 -45.82
C GLU A 24 -3.73 -15.98 -45.08
N VAL A 25 -4.41 -14.82 -45.19
CA VAL A 25 -5.70 -14.60 -44.54
C VAL A 25 -6.60 -13.71 -45.36
N GLU A 26 -7.83 -14.13 -45.58
CA GLU A 26 -8.81 -13.39 -46.39
C GLU A 26 -9.16 -12.01 -45.82
N ASN A 27 -9.31 -11.94 -44.49
CA ASN A 27 -9.55 -10.70 -43.75
C ASN A 27 -8.85 -10.74 -42.40
N TYR A 28 -7.64 -10.19 -42.36
CA TYR A 28 -6.82 -10.18 -41.14
C TYR A 28 -7.48 -9.46 -39.97
N ARG A 29 -8.30 -8.41 -40.24
CA ARG A 29 -8.98 -7.68 -39.15
C ARG A 29 -9.98 -8.59 -38.43
N MET A 30 -10.81 -9.30 -39.17
CA MET A 30 -11.77 -10.24 -38.60
C MET A 30 -11.08 -11.42 -37.92
N ALA A 31 -10.00 -11.92 -38.53
CA ALA A 31 -9.21 -13.00 -37.93
C ALA A 31 -8.56 -12.60 -36.60
N VAL A 32 -7.98 -11.38 -36.52
CA VAL A 32 -7.42 -10.87 -35.27
C VAL A 32 -8.49 -10.66 -34.21
N ILE A 33 -9.65 -10.14 -34.55
CA ILE A 33 -10.78 -9.97 -33.60
C ILE A 33 -11.22 -11.34 -33.05
N GLY A 34 -11.41 -12.31 -33.92
CA GLY A 34 -11.80 -13.68 -33.51
C GLY A 34 -10.75 -14.35 -32.62
N LEU A 35 -9.47 -14.27 -33.03
CA LEU A 35 -8.34 -14.78 -32.24
C LEU A 35 -8.26 -14.11 -30.87
N SER A 36 -8.40 -12.79 -30.85
CA SER A 36 -8.33 -12.00 -29.62
C SER A 36 -9.43 -12.35 -28.64
N THR A 37 -10.65 -12.49 -29.12
CA THR A 37 -11.80 -12.89 -28.30
C THR A 37 -11.59 -14.28 -27.69
N THR A 38 -11.06 -15.22 -28.47
CA THR A 38 -10.79 -16.58 -28.01
C THR A 38 -9.64 -16.59 -26.99
N THR A 39 -8.57 -15.85 -27.27
CA THR A 39 -7.41 -15.76 -26.39
C THR A 39 -7.75 -15.04 -25.08
N LEU A 40 -8.54 -13.95 -25.13
CA LEU A 40 -9.05 -13.26 -23.95
C LEU A 40 -9.87 -14.21 -23.07
N ARG A 41 -10.78 -14.97 -23.68
CA ARG A 41 -11.62 -15.94 -22.95
C ARG A 41 -10.76 -16.99 -22.24
N ALA A 42 -9.71 -17.48 -22.89
CA ALA A 42 -8.79 -18.45 -22.30
C ALA A 42 -8.01 -17.83 -21.11
N VAL A 43 -7.48 -16.61 -21.27
CA VAL A 43 -6.70 -15.93 -20.23
C VAL A 43 -7.58 -15.59 -19.01
N VAL A 44 -8.78 -15.02 -19.25
CA VAL A 44 -9.69 -14.64 -18.18
C VAL A 44 -10.33 -15.86 -17.51
N GLY A 45 -10.53 -16.96 -18.25
CA GLY A 45 -11.08 -18.21 -17.72
C GLY A 45 -10.20 -18.89 -16.66
N GLU A 46 -8.90 -18.58 -16.63
CA GLU A 46 -7.95 -19.10 -15.65
C GLU A 46 -7.84 -18.19 -14.40
N MET A 47 -8.52 -17.03 -14.38
CA MET A 47 -8.42 -16.00 -13.33
C MET A 47 -9.71 -15.88 -12.52
N THR A 48 -9.57 -15.47 -11.29
CA THR A 48 -10.74 -15.06 -10.48
C THR A 48 -11.23 -13.67 -10.89
N VAL A 49 -12.48 -13.33 -10.55
CA VAL A 49 -13.07 -12.01 -10.88
C VAL A 49 -12.24 -10.87 -10.27
N ASP A 50 -11.78 -11.04 -9.04
CA ASP A 50 -10.92 -10.07 -8.35
C ASP A 50 -9.58 -9.87 -9.06
N GLU A 51 -8.98 -10.93 -9.56
CA GLU A 51 -7.74 -10.86 -10.34
C GLU A 51 -7.95 -10.16 -11.68
N VAL A 52 -9.05 -10.46 -12.38
CA VAL A 52 -9.38 -9.80 -13.65
C VAL A 52 -9.55 -8.30 -13.47
N LEU A 53 -10.19 -7.87 -12.38
CA LEU A 53 -10.39 -6.45 -12.08
C LEU A 53 -9.11 -5.74 -11.62
N SER A 54 -8.24 -6.43 -10.85
CA SER A 54 -7.04 -5.84 -10.25
C SER A 54 -5.79 -5.94 -11.10
N GLN A 55 -5.67 -6.97 -11.98
CA GLN A 55 -4.44 -7.27 -12.73
C GLN A 55 -4.56 -6.97 -14.24
N ARG A 56 -5.19 -5.85 -14.61
CA ARG A 56 -5.40 -5.46 -16.02
C ARG A 56 -4.11 -5.44 -16.84
N GLU A 57 -3.03 -4.90 -16.30
CA GLU A 57 -1.72 -4.83 -16.95
C GLU A 57 -1.14 -6.22 -17.27
N LYS A 58 -1.33 -7.17 -16.38
CA LYS A 58 -0.91 -8.55 -16.60
C LYS A 58 -1.69 -9.18 -17.75
N ILE A 59 -3.02 -8.96 -17.78
CA ILE A 59 -3.87 -9.45 -18.87
C ILE A 59 -3.47 -8.81 -20.19
N ASN A 60 -3.27 -7.48 -20.24
CA ASN A 60 -2.79 -6.77 -21.43
C ASN A 60 -1.49 -7.36 -21.97
N THR A 61 -0.52 -7.59 -21.10
CA THR A 61 0.79 -8.17 -21.47
C THR A 61 0.67 -9.60 -21.96
N MET A 62 -0.12 -10.43 -21.31
CA MET A 62 -0.35 -11.82 -21.72
C MET A 62 -1.07 -11.90 -23.06
N LEU A 63 -2.11 -11.08 -23.26
CA LEU A 63 -2.83 -10.99 -24.53
C LEU A 63 -1.92 -10.51 -25.64
N ARG A 64 -1.18 -9.43 -25.44
CA ARG A 64 -0.25 -8.91 -26.43
C ARG A 64 0.74 -9.98 -26.87
N THR A 65 1.37 -10.69 -25.93
CA THR A 65 2.37 -11.72 -26.22
C THR A 65 1.77 -12.90 -27.00
N LYS A 66 0.60 -13.40 -26.56
CA LYS A 66 -0.09 -14.52 -27.24
C LYS A 66 -0.55 -14.12 -28.63
N LEU A 67 -1.12 -12.91 -28.78
CA LEU A 67 -1.61 -12.43 -30.08
C LEU A 67 -0.45 -12.14 -31.04
N ASP A 68 0.63 -11.50 -30.60
CA ASP A 68 1.78 -11.19 -31.44
C ASP A 68 2.41 -12.46 -32.03
N ASN A 69 2.54 -13.51 -31.20
CA ASN A 69 3.04 -14.80 -31.65
C ASN A 69 2.17 -15.44 -32.75
N GLU A 70 0.85 -15.36 -32.63
CA GLU A 70 -0.08 -15.96 -33.59
C GLU A 70 -0.26 -15.13 -34.86
N THR A 71 -0.27 -13.79 -34.72
CA THR A 71 -0.49 -12.89 -35.86
C THR A 71 0.76 -12.68 -36.69
N GLY A 72 1.95 -12.99 -36.14
CA GLY A 72 3.23 -12.92 -36.87
C GLY A 72 3.22 -13.74 -38.15
N ARG A 73 2.57 -14.91 -38.19
CA ARG A 73 2.42 -15.75 -39.41
C ARG A 73 1.65 -15.03 -40.53
N TRP A 74 0.82 -14.05 -40.20
CA TRP A 74 0.08 -13.23 -41.17
C TRP A 74 0.81 -11.92 -41.53
N GLY A 75 2.05 -11.75 -41.09
CA GLY A 75 2.80 -10.51 -41.30
C GLY A 75 2.24 -9.31 -40.52
N ILE A 76 1.56 -9.57 -39.40
CA ILE A 76 0.92 -8.56 -38.56
C ILE A 76 1.59 -8.56 -37.20
N LYS A 77 1.97 -7.38 -36.74
CA LYS A 77 2.51 -7.15 -35.41
C LYS A 77 1.49 -6.49 -34.50
N VAL A 78 1.21 -7.11 -33.35
CA VAL A 78 0.41 -6.50 -32.30
C VAL A 78 1.32 -5.62 -31.45
N THR A 79 1.13 -4.31 -31.54
CA THR A 79 1.97 -3.34 -30.83
C THR A 79 1.51 -3.16 -29.39
N ASN A 80 0.20 -3.07 -29.18
CA ASN A 80 -0.37 -2.93 -27.85
C ASN A 80 -1.76 -3.57 -27.75
N VAL A 81 -2.15 -3.95 -26.54
CA VAL A 81 -3.50 -4.37 -26.19
C VAL A 81 -3.89 -3.63 -24.92
N GLU A 82 -5.05 -3.01 -24.92
CA GLU A 82 -5.56 -2.22 -23.78
C GLU A 82 -6.98 -2.65 -23.45
N ILE A 83 -7.22 -3.05 -22.21
CA ILE A 83 -8.55 -3.25 -21.68
C ILE A 83 -9.15 -1.89 -21.32
N LYS A 84 -10.26 -1.57 -21.99
CA LYS A 84 -11.01 -0.32 -21.78
C LYS A 84 -11.93 -0.43 -20.56
N THR A 85 -12.79 -1.43 -20.57
CA THR A 85 -13.80 -1.62 -19.53
C THR A 85 -13.91 -3.09 -19.15
N ILE A 86 -14.10 -3.36 -17.87
CA ILE A 86 -14.44 -4.69 -17.33
C ILE A 86 -15.66 -4.50 -16.46
N GLU A 87 -16.77 -5.09 -16.86
CA GLU A 87 -18.05 -5.00 -16.18
C GLU A 87 -18.51 -6.41 -15.78
N PRO A 88 -18.39 -6.78 -14.50
CA PRO A 88 -19.00 -8.01 -14.00
C PRO A 88 -20.52 -7.86 -13.95
N ALA A 89 -21.24 -8.98 -13.97
CA ALA A 89 -22.67 -8.97 -13.83
C ALA A 89 -23.13 -8.22 -12.57
N ALA A 90 -24.26 -7.54 -12.65
CA ALA A 90 -24.72 -6.59 -11.62
C ALA A 90 -24.87 -7.22 -10.22
N ASP A 91 -25.33 -8.48 -10.15
CA ASP A 91 -25.45 -9.25 -8.92
C ASP A 91 -24.10 -9.52 -8.25
N ILE A 92 -23.08 -9.79 -9.05
CA ILE A 92 -21.70 -10.00 -8.57
C ILE A 92 -21.10 -8.69 -8.10
N GLN A 93 -21.30 -7.61 -8.86
CA GLN A 93 -20.81 -6.29 -8.48
C GLN A 93 -21.43 -5.83 -7.16
N GLU A 94 -22.71 -6.07 -6.94
CA GLU A 94 -23.39 -5.75 -5.68
C GLU A 94 -22.86 -6.59 -4.51
N ALA A 95 -22.62 -7.89 -4.73
CA ALA A 95 -22.03 -8.77 -3.71
C ALA A 95 -20.61 -8.33 -3.34
N MET A 96 -19.77 -8.01 -4.33
CA MET A 96 -18.42 -7.49 -4.12
C MET A 96 -18.43 -6.14 -3.37
N ASN A 97 -19.31 -5.23 -3.72
CA ASN A 97 -19.44 -3.94 -3.04
C ASN A 97 -19.84 -4.12 -1.57
N ARG A 98 -20.77 -5.05 -1.27
CA ARG A 98 -21.16 -5.39 0.11
C ARG A 98 -19.98 -5.99 0.87
N GLN A 99 -19.24 -6.93 0.27
CA GLN A 99 -18.06 -7.53 0.89
C GLN A 99 -16.97 -6.50 1.17
N MET A 100 -16.63 -5.65 0.19
CA MET A 100 -15.63 -4.59 0.37
C MET A 100 -16.05 -3.58 1.44
N SER A 101 -17.33 -3.21 1.49
CA SER A 101 -17.85 -2.32 2.52
C SER A 101 -17.72 -2.93 3.92
N ALA A 102 -18.12 -4.19 4.09
CA ALA A 102 -17.98 -4.90 5.36
C ALA A 102 -16.50 -5.03 5.81
N GLU A 103 -15.61 -5.34 4.86
CA GLU A 103 -14.17 -5.42 5.17
C GLU A 103 -13.57 -4.06 5.54
N ARG A 104 -13.98 -2.97 4.88
CA ARG A 104 -13.56 -1.61 5.25
C ARG A 104 -14.04 -1.23 6.65
N VAL A 105 -15.29 -1.53 6.98
CA VAL A 105 -15.83 -1.28 8.33
C VAL A 105 -15.07 -2.10 9.37
N ARG A 106 -14.85 -3.39 9.11
CA ARG A 106 -14.06 -4.25 10.01
C ARG A 106 -12.65 -3.71 10.26
N ARG A 107 -11.95 -3.30 9.20
CA ARG A 107 -10.60 -2.71 9.33
C ARG A 107 -10.63 -1.38 10.08
N ALA A 108 -11.61 -0.53 9.83
CA ALA A 108 -11.75 0.75 10.54
C ALA A 108 -11.91 0.54 12.05
N VAL A 109 -12.77 -0.38 12.47
CA VAL A 109 -12.97 -0.71 13.89
C VAL A 109 -11.70 -1.25 14.55
N ILE A 110 -10.95 -2.10 13.84
CA ILE A 110 -9.68 -2.64 14.37
C ILE A 110 -8.65 -1.51 14.54
N ILE A 111 -8.50 -0.64 13.53
CA ILE A 111 -7.54 0.48 13.57
C ILE A 111 -7.92 1.46 14.69
N GLU A 112 -9.20 1.76 14.85
CA GLU A 112 -9.71 2.65 15.91
C GLU A 112 -9.45 2.07 17.30
N ALA A 113 -9.75 0.79 17.51
CA ALA A 113 -9.49 0.10 18.77
C ALA A 113 -7.98 0.03 19.10
N GLU A 114 -7.14 -0.26 18.13
CA GLU A 114 -5.68 -0.27 18.32
C GLU A 114 -5.14 1.14 18.60
N GLY A 115 -5.65 2.16 17.89
CA GLY A 115 -5.32 3.56 18.16
C GLY A 115 -5.69 4.00 19.59
N THR A 116 -6.88 3.64 20.04
CA THR A 116 -7.34 3.94 21.41
C THR A 116 -6.48 3.22 22.44
N ARG A 117 -6.19 1.95 22.22
CA ARG A 117 -5.30 1.16 23.11
C ARG A 117 -3.90 1.78 23.17
N GLN A 118 -3.30 2.10 22.03
CA GLN A 118 -1.96 2.67 21.96
C GLN A 118 -1.91 4.07 22.63
N SER A 119 -2.95 4.89 22.42
CA SER A 119 -3.07 6.18 23.08
C SER A 119 -3.11 6.04 24.60
N ALA A 120 -3.93 5.12 25.14
CA ALA A 120 -4.02 4.87 26.57
C ALA A 120 -2.68 4.41 27.17
N ILE A 121 -1.95 3.54 26.48
CA ILE A 121 -0.61 3.09 26.90
C ILE A 121 0.34 4.29 26.94
N THR A 122 0.41 5.08 25.87
CA THR A 122 1.31 6.25 25.78
C THR A 122 1.04 7.28 26.87
N VAL A 123 -0.23 7.55 27.17
CA VAL A 123 -0.62 8.45 28.27
C VAL A 123 -0.17 7.90 29.62
N ALA A 124 -0.44 6.63 29.91
CA ALA A 124 -0.04 6.01 31.18
C ALA A 124 1.50 5.96 31.35
N GLU A 125 2.24 5.69 30.29
CA GLU A 125 3.71 5.75 30.29
C GLU A 125 4.21 7.17 30.54
N GLY A 126 3.58 8.17 29.91
CA GLY A 126 3.89 9.59 30.12
C GLY A 126 3.64 10.05 31.56
N GLU A 127 2.52 9.66 32.14
CA GLU A 127 2.18 9.95 33.53
C GLU A 127 3.15 9.29 34.51
N LYS A 128 3.50 8.01 34.26
CA LYS A 128 4.50 7.30 35.04
C LYS A 128 5.86 8.01 34.99
N GLN A 129 6.31 8.38 33.81
CA GLN A 129 7.61 9.05 33.64
C GLN A 129 7.61 10.45 34.30
N ALA A 130 6.52 11.20 34.18
CA ALA A 130 6.37 12.49 34.84
C ALA A 130 6.39 12.36 36.38
N ALA A 131 5.76 11.33 36.94
CA ALA A 131 5.79 11.06 38.36
C ALA A 131 7.19 10.70 38.87
N ILE A 132 7.94 9.88 38.12
CA ILE A 132 9.34 9.51 38.43
C ILE A 132 10.22 10.76 38.44
N LEU A 133 10.19 11.56 37.35
CA LEU A 133 11.00 12.76 37.24
C LEU A 133 10.70 13.79 38.33
N LYS A 134 9.42 13.89 38.73
CA LYS A 134 9.01 14.76 39.83
C LYS A 134 9.56 14.27 41.17
N ALA A 135 9.52 12.98 41.45
CA ALA A 135 10.09 12.39 42.67
C ALA A 135 11.63 12.54 42.74
N GLU A 136 12.31 12.29 41.61
CA GLU A 136 13.75 12.49 41.50
C GLU A 136 14.13 13.96 41.69
N GLY A 137 13.38 14.89 41.10
CA GLY A 137 13.57 16.32 41.29
C GLY A 137 13.42 16.78 42.74
N HIS A 138 12.39 16.24 43.44
CA HIS A 138 12.22 16.50 44.88
C HIS A 138 13.39 15.97 45.72
N GLN A 139 13.77 14.71 45.48
CA GLN A 139 14.93 14.13 46.17
C GLN A 139 16.20 14.93 45.95
N GLN A 140 16.49 15.33 44.74
CA GLN A 140 17.67 16.13 44.42
C GLN A 140 17.64 17.52 45.07
N ALA A 141 16.46 18.16 45.11
CA ALA A 141 16.29 19.44 45.79
C ALA A 141 16.51 19.34 47.30
N GLU A 142 16.02 18.29 47.94
CA GLU A 142 16.24 18.05 49.38
C GLU A 142 17.75 17.82 49.69
N ILE A 143 18.45 17.01 48.86
CA ILE A 143 19.86 16.74 49.00
C ILE A 143 20.67 18.07 48.87
N LEU A 144 20.42 18.86 47.83
CA LEU A 144 21.10 20.13 47.61
C LEU A 144 20.84 21.15 48.75
N THR A 145 19.62 21.17 49.28
CA THR A 145 19.26 22.00 50.42
C THR A 145 20.02 21.60 51.67
N ALA A 146 20.05 20.30 51.97
CA ALA A 146 20.79 19.77 53.13
C ALA A 146 22.32 19.97 53.02
N GLU A 147 22.87 19.81 51.82
CA GLU A 147 24.30 20.12 51.55
C GLU A 147 24.58 21.60 51.72
N GLY A 148 23.74 22.48 51.22
CA GLY A 148 23.85 23.93 51.38
C GLY A 148 23.80 24.36 52.86
N ASP A 149 22.88 23.82 53.63
CA ASP A 149 22.77 24.08 55.07
C ASP A 149 23.98 23.59 55.84
N LYS A 150 24.49 22.40 55.53
CA LYS A 150 25.74 21.87 56.10
C LYS A 150 26.92 22.79 55.79
N GLN A 151 27.06 23.21 54.54
CA GLN A 151 28.16 24.08 54.11
C GLN A 151 28.07 25.47 54.76
N ALA A 152 26.86 26.01 54.87
CA ALA A 152 26.63 27.28 55.59
C ALA A 152 26.94 27.18 57.10
N ALA A 153 26.62 26.06 57.74
CA ALA A 153 26.97 25.82 59.15
C ALA A 153 28.51 25.72 59.36
N VAL A 154 29.23 25.04 58.50
CA VAL A 154 30.69 24.93 58.52
C VAL A 154 31.31 26.30 58.34
N LEU A 155 30.93 27.09 57.35
CA LEU A 155 31.44 28.45 57.10
C LEU A 155 31.17 29.39 58.27
N ARG A 156 30.02 29.28 58.93
CA ARG A 156 29.73 30.09 60.15
C ARG A 156 30.64 29.68 61.29
N ALA A 157 30.87 28.38 61.51
CA ALA A 157 31.77 27.89 62.58
C ALA A 157 33.23 28.35 62.33
N GLU A 158 33.74 28.26 61.11
CA GLU A 158 35.04 28.76 60.71
C GLU A 158 35.16 30.30 60.93
N GLY A 159 34.14 31.06 60.56
CA GLY A 159 34.09 32.49 60.81
C GLY A 159 34.12 32.84 62.27
N TYR A 160 33.47 32.09 63.12
CA TYR A 160 33.51 32.25 64.58
C TYR A 160 34.93 31.95 65.13
N SER A 161 35.58 30.86 64.68
CA SER A 161 36.92 30.51 65.13
C SER A 161 37.93 31.57 64.79
N VAL A 162 37.90 32.08 63.55
CA VAL A 162 38.79 33.16 63.08
C VAL A 162 38.56 34.47 63.87
N SER A 163 37.31 34.72 64.32
CA SER A 163 37.02 35.92 65.12
C SER A 163 37.54 35.84 66.57
N LEU A 164 37.55 34.59 67.13
CA LEU A 164 38.09 34.35 68.46
C LEU A 164 39.59 34.36 68.49
N ASP A 165 40.30 33.94 67.45
CA ASP A 165 41.79 34.03 67.34
C ASP A 165 42.32 35.43 67.19
N LYS A 166 41.51 36.44 66.99
CA LYS A 166 41.87 37.84 66.81
C LYS A 166 41.57 38.69 68.05
N ILE A 167 41.11 38.10 69.13
CA ILE A 167 40.94 38.77 70.45
C ILE A 167 42.04 38.31 71.40
#